data_b50ff25c282359b43baa446944aef547
#
_entry.id   b50ff25c282359b43baa446944aef547
#
_cell.length_a   1.000
_cell.length_b   1.000
_cell.length_c   1.000
_cell.angle_alpha   90.00
_cell.angle_beta   90.00
_cell.angle_gamma   90.00
#
_symmetry.space_group_name_H-M   'P 1'
#
loop_
_entity.id
_entity.type
_entity.pdbx_description
1 polymer ?
#
loop_
_entity_poly.entity_id
_entity_poly.type
_entity_poly.pdbx_seq_one_letter_code
_entity_poly.pdbx_strand_id
1 'polypeptide(L)'
;MGGQTTLDPFLLEKEIGLAAIKHPMIWRTVGATSHEHLKKDWDKYKTLSIECSPITHVTKDDPPVWIRYGKPAPVPVIKGDGIHHAGFGRLLKKKCESVGIKCHLQVGGHEQPKINNSEFLKRIFAK
;
A
#
# COMPACT_ATOMS: atom_id res chain seq x y z
N MET A 1 10.27 -4.99 3.84
CA MET A 1 8.89 -5.19 4.32
C MET A 1 7.98 -4.27 3.53
N GLY A 2 6.85 -4.76 3.06
CA GLY A 2 5.82 -3.91 2.48
C GLY A 2 5.04 -3.20 3.59
N GLY A 3 4.84 -1.90 3.46
CA GLY A 3 4.06 -1.09 4.39
C GLY A 3 2.65 -0.78 3.85
N GLN A 4 1.86 -0.13 4.69
CA GLN A 4 0.57 0.42 4.28
C GLN A 4 0.82 1.57 3.29
N THR A 5 0.09 1.58 2.20
CA THR A 5 0.21 2.60 1.15
C THR A 5 -0.99 3.53 1.07
N THR A 6 -2.08 3.16 1.74
CA THR A 6 -3.30 3.96 1.87
C THR A 6 -4.00 3.71 3.20
N LEU A 7 -4.69 4.71 3.71
CA LEU A 7 -5.56 4.66 4.89
C LEU A 7 -7.04 4.87 4.51
N ASP A 8 -7.37 4.86 3.23
CA ASP A 8 -8.76 4.92 2.76
C ASP A 8 -9.48 3.59 3.06
N PRO A 9 -10.46 3.57 3.99
CA PRO A 9 -11.12 2.34 4.42
C PRO A 9 -11.96 1.70 3.32
N PHE A 10 -12.52 2.49 2.40
CA PHE A 10 -13.35 1.98 1.31
C PHE A 10 -12.49 1.34 0.23
N LEU A 11 -11.35 1.96 -0.10
CA LEU A 11 -10.39 1.41 -1.03
C LEU A 11 -9.78 0.11 -0.48
N LEU A 12 -9.42 0.09 0.80
CA LEU A 12 -8.87 -1.09 1.47
C LEU A 12 -9.88 -2.26 1.52
N GLU A 13 -11.12 -1.97 1.85
CA GLU A 13 -12.17 -3.00 1.88
C GLU A 13 -12.38 -3.63 0.51
N LYS A 14 -12.42 -2.80 -0.53
CA LYS A 14 -12.60 -3.23 -1.92
C LYS A 14 -11.41 -4.05 -2.45
N GLU A 15 -10.20 -3.59 -2.23
CA GLU A 15 -9.00 -4.13 -2.91
C GLU A 15 -8.26 -5.19 -2.07
N ILE A 16 -8.44 -5.22 -0.76
CA ILE A 16 -7.76 -6.15 0.14
C ILE A 16 -8.75 -6.98 0.94
N GLY A 17 -9.77 -6.34 1.50
CA GLY A 17 -10.79 -6.97 2.32
C GLY A 17 -10.90 -6.39 3.72
N LEU A 18 -11.95 -6.80 4.42
CA LEU A 18 -12.36 -6.25 5.72
C LEU A 18 -11.28 -6.41 6.81
N ALA A 19 -10.45 -7.46 6.75
CA ALA A 19 -9.39 -7.67 7.74
C ALA A 19 -8.35 -6.55 7.74
N ALA A 20 -8.08 -5.91 6.59
CA ALA A 20 -7.15 -4.79 6.53
C ALA A 20 -7.68 -3.57 7.30
N ILE A 21 -8.95 -3.19 7.10
CA ILE A 21 -9.52 -2.00 7.76
C ILE A 21 -9.79 -2.21 9.24
N LYS A 22 -10.01 -3.45 9.69
CA LYS A 22 -10.18 -3.79 11.11
C LYS A 22 -8.91 -3.63 11.92
N HIS A 23 -7.74 -3.61 11.27
CA HIS A 23 -6.48 -3.48 11.98
C HIS A 23 -6.35 -2.08 12.61
N PRO A 24 -6.02 -1.98 13.92
CA PRO A 24 -5.96 -0.70 14.63
C PRO A 24 -5.07 0.36 13.99
N MET A 25 -3.99 -0.03 13.31
CA MET A 25 -3.10 0.90 12.61
C MET A 25 -3.80 1.74 11.52
N ILE A 26 -4.91 1.25 10.95
CA ILE A 26 -5.61 1.99 9.90
C ILE A 26 -6.43 3.13 10.49
N TRP A 27 -7.22 2.86 11.51
CA TRP A 27 -8.15 3.86 12.06
C TRP A 27 -7.57 4.69 13.20
N ARG A 28 -6.64 4.13 14.03
CA ARG A 28 -5.97 4.92 15.10
C ARG A 28 -5.04 5.97 14.55
N THR A 29 -4.38 5.73 13.43
CA THR A 29 -3.46 6.70 12.80
C THR A 29 -4.15 8.04 12.54
N VAL A 30 -5.43 8.02 12.22
CA VAL A 30 -6.23 9.22 11.96
C VAL A 30 -7.08 9.66 13.17
N GLY A 31 -6.93 9.00 14.33
CA GLY A 31 -7.62 9.36 15.56
C GLY A 31 -9.05 8.81 15.68
N ALA A 32 -9.45 7.87 14.83
CA ALA A 32 -10.73 7.19 15.00
C ALA A 32 -10.64 6.12 16.11
N THR A 33 -11.78 5.75 16.71
CA THR A 33 -11.86 4.76 17.79
C THR A 33 -12.11 3.35 17.31
N SER A 34 -12.60 3.20 16.08
CA SER A 34 -12.81 1.91 15.41
C SER A 34 -12.89 2.12 13.89
N HIS A 35 -12.90 1.02 13.13
CA HIS A 35 -13.07 1.09 11.69
C HIS A 35 -14.50 1.51 11.28
N GLU A 36 -15.51 1.13 12.06
CA GLU A 36 -16.88 1.59 11.88
C GLU A 36 -16.99 3.10 12.09
N HIS A 37 -16.33 3.62 13.15
CA HIS A 37 -16.28 5.05 13.43
C HIS A 37 -15.58 5.81 12.30
N LEU A 38 -14.44 5.29 11.81
CA LEU A 38 -13.74 5.86 10.66
C LEU A 38 -14.64 5.96 9.42
N LYS A 39 -15.38 4.90 9.10
CA LYS A 39 -16.28 4.88 7.93
C LYS A 39 -17.52 5.76 8.13
N LYS A 40 -18.11 5.75 9.31
CA LYS A 40 -19.31 6.54 9.64
C LYS A 40 -19.04 8.04 9.55
N ASP A 41 -17.93 8.48 10.12
CA ASP A 41 -17.55 9.90 10.18
C ASP A 41 -16.45 10.21 9.15
N TRP A 42 -16.52 9.61 7.95
CA TRP A 42 -15.50 9.69 6.92
C TRP A 42 -15.13 11.13 6.56
N ASP A 43 -16.09 12.02 6.43
CA ASP A 43 -15.83 13.42 6.08
C ASP A 43 -14.90 14.11 7.08
N LYS A 44 -14.97 13.73 8.35
CA LYS A 44 -14.07 14.21 9.41
C LYS A 44 -12.64 13.68 9.24
N TYR A 45 -12.49 12.43 8.86
CA TYR A 45 -11.19 11.74 8.82
C TYR A 45 -10.54 11.71 7.44
N LYS A 46 -11.29 12.03 6.39
CA LYS A 46 -10.87 11.90 4.99
C LYS A 46 -9.58 12.67 4.69
N THR A 47 -9.51 13.95 5.06
CA THR A 47 -8.34 14.78 4.77
C THR A 47 -7.08 14.17 5.37
N LEU A 48 -7.11 13.82 6.65
CA LEU A 48 -5.95 13.22 7.33
C LEU A 48 -5.61 11.83 6.78
N SER A 49 -6.62 11.02 6.45
CA SER A 49 -6.42 9.71 5.82
C SER A 49 -5.71 9.83 4.47
N ILE A 50 -6.07 10.82 3.66
CA ILE A 50 -5.45 11.12 2.38
C ILE A 50 -4.02 11.61 2.58
N GLU A 51 -3.80 12.58 3.45
CA GLU A 51 -2.49 13.15 3.75
C GLU A 51 -1.50 12.12 4.31
N CYS A 52 -1.97 11.21 5.16
CA CYS A 52 -1.15 10.13 5.71
C CYS A 52 -1.00 8.91 4.77
N SER A 53 -1.58 8.94 3.58
CA SER A 53 -1.52 7.84 2.62
C SER A 53 -0.38 8.05 1.60
N PRO A 54 0.70 7.26 1.61
CA PRO A 54 1.81 7.41 0.65
C PRO A 54 1.36 7.43 -0.81
N ILE A 55 0.32 6.68 -1.16
CA ILE A 55 -0.19 6.58 -2.53
C ILE A 55 -0.65 7.92 -3.10
N THR A 56 -1.10 8.86 -2.26
CA THR A 56 -1.61 10.17 -2.69
C THR A 56 -0.50 11.13 -3.09
N HIS A 57 0.71 10.91 -2.56
CA HIS A 57 1.86 11.77 -2.78
C HIS A 57 2.71 11.34 -3.98
N VAL A 58 2.40 10.20 -4.59
CA VAL A 58 3.15 9.72 -5.76
C VAL A 58 2.90 10.61 -6.96
N THR A 59 3.99 11.22 -7.47
CA THR A 59 4.02 12.12 -8.62
C THR A 59 4.97 11.60 -9.70
N LYS A 60 4.89 12.15 -10.91
CA LYS A 60 5.77 11.77 -12.04
C LYS A 60 7.27 12.05 -11.80
N ASP A 61 7.57 12.90 -10.83
CA ASP A 61 8.94 13.34 -10.53
C ASP A 61 9.62 12.47 -9.45
N ASP A 62 8.86 11.50 -8.89
CA ASP A 62 9.41 10.57 -7.91
C ASP A 62 10.34 9.53 -8.56
N PRO A 63 11.37 9.04 -7.83
CA PRO A 63 12.24 8.00 -8.32
C PRO A 63 11.49 6.67 -8.50
N PRO A 64 12.04 5.74 -9.29
CA PRO A 64 11.52 4.38 -9.39
C PRO A 64 11.35 3.72 -8.02
N VAL A 65 10.26 2.98 -7.86
CA VAL A 65 9.89 2.34 -6.59
C VAL A 65 10.14 0.84 -6.65
N TRP A 66 10.67 0.29 -5.56
CA TRP A 66 10.80 -1.15 -5.38
C TRP A 66 10.14 -1.60 -4.08
N ILE A 67 9.19 -2.52 -4.20
CA ILE A 67 8.36 -3.01 -3.09
C ILE A 67 8.48 -4.53 -3.00
N ARG A 68 8.58 -5.05 -1.79
CA ARG A 68 8.65 -6.49 -1.53
C ARG A 68 7.70 -6.91 -0.43
N TYR A 69 6.91 -7.94 -0.72
CA TYR A 69 6.09 -8.68 0.25
C TYR A 69 6.56 -10.13 0.32
N GLY A 70 6.72 -10.65 1.54
CA GLY A 70 7.29 -11.98 1.77
C GLY A 70 6.39 -13.13 1.34
N LYS A 71 5.07 -12.92 1.33
CA LYS A 71 4.11 -13.97 1.01
C LYS A 71 3.05 -13.46 0.04
N PRO A 72 2.66 -14.27 -0.96
CA PRO A 72 1.41 -14.04 -1.66
C PRO A 72 0.27 -14.23 -0.67
N ALA A 73 -0.69 -13.32 -0.68
CA ALA A 73 -1.86 -13.43 0.16
C ALA A 73 -3.12 -13.35 -0.70
N PRO A 74 -4.09 -14.24 -0.48
CA PRO A 74 -5.35 -14.24 -1.22
C PRO A 74 -6.19 -13.02 -0.87
N VAL A 75 -7.05 -12.64 -1.79
CA VAL A 75 -8.09 -11.62 -1.60
C VAL A 75 -9.45 -12.33 -1.69
N PRO A 76 -10.42 -12.02 -0.81
CA PRO A 76 -10.34 -11.10 0.32
C PRO A 76 -9.60 -11.69 1.53
N VAL A 77 -8.94 -10.84 2.31
CA VAL A 77 -8.29 -11.24 3.57
C VAL A 77 -9.35 -11.33 4.65
N ILE A 78 -9.50 -12.52 5.21
CA ILE A 78 -10.52 -12.79 6.25
C ILE A 78 -9.93 -12.68 7.65
N LYS A 79 -8.68 -13.12 7.85
CA LYS A 79 -7.96 -13.13 9.14
C LYS A 79 -6.47 -12.86 8.94
N GLY A 80 -5.78 -12.40 10.00
CA GLY A 80 -4.32 -12.28 10.05
C GLY A 80 -3.78 -10.90 9.65
N ASP A 81 -2.57 -10.86 9.12
CA ASP A 81 -1.78 -9.64 8.89
C ASP A 81 -2.29 -8.77 7.73
N GLY A 82 -3.55 -8.31 7.83
CA GLY A 82 -4.18 -7.47 6.81
C GLY A 82 -3.34 -6.26 6.42
N ILE A 83 -2.56 -5.69 7.37
CA ILE A 83 -1.70 -4.52 7.14
C ILE A 83 -0.40 -4.81 6.38
N HIS A 84 -0.01 -6.08 6.26
CA HIS A 84 1.16 -6.52 5.48
C HIS A 84 0.77 -7.20 4.18
N HIS A 85 -0.47 -7.04 3.75
CA HIS A 85 -1.00 -7.67 2.55
C HIS A 85 -0.40 -7.06 1.28
N ALA A 86 -0.04 -7.91 0.32
CA ALA A 86 0.53 -7.48 -0.97
C ALA A 86 -0.41 -6.58 -1.80
N GLY A 87 -1.69 -6.53 -1.46
CA GLY A 87 -2.68 -5.60 -2.03
C GLY A 87 -2.27 -4.14 -1.90
N PHE A 88 -1.65 -3.75 -0.78
CA PHE A 88 -1.08 -2.40 -0.62
C PHE A 88 -0.03 -2.09 -1.69
N GLY A 89 0.86 -3.05 -1.96
CA GLY A 89 1.86 -2.91 -3.01
C GLY A 89 1.26 -2.85 -4.41
N ARG A 90 0.20 -3.63 -4.67
CA ARG A 90 -0.53 -3.58 -5.96
C ARG A 90 -1.21 -2.23 -6.18
N LEU A 91 -1.82 -1.66 -5.14
CA LEU A 91 -2.41 -0.31 -5.20
C LEU A 91 -1.35 0.75 -5.52
N LEU A 92 -0.22 0.72 -4.81
CA LEU A 92 0.88 1.65 -5.06
C LEU A 92 1.46 1.47 -6.47
N LYS A 93 1.63 0.23 -6.94
CA LYS A 93 2.09 -0.04 -8.31
C LYS A 93 1.14 0.56 -9.36
N LYS A 94 -0.16 0.35 -9.23
CA LYS A 94 -1.17 0.97 -10.12
C LYS A 94 -1.03 2.50 -10.16
N LYS A 95 -0.82 3.12 -8.99
CA LYS A 95 -0.63 4.58 -8.90
C LYS A 95 0.66 5.01 -9.59
N CYS A 96 1.79 4.34 -9.34
CA CYS A 96 3.07 4.64 -10.00
C CYS A 96 2.92 4.55 -11.53
N GLU A 97 2.32 3.48 -12.03
CA GLU A 97 2.06 3.29 -13.45
C GLU A 97 1.19 4.39 -14.05
N SER A 98 0.17 4.84 -13.31
CA SER A 98 -0.74 5.92 -13.76
C SER A 98 -0.05 7.28 -13.92
N VAL A 99 1.06 7.51 -13.22
CA VAL A 99 1.86 8.74 -13.31
C VAL A 99 3.18 8.54 -14.07
N GLY A 100 3.41 7.35 -14.65
CA GLY A 100 4.57 7.07 -15.49
C GLY A 100 5.84 6.66 -14.75
N ILE A 101 5.75 6.28 -13.45
CA ILE A 101 6.89 5.83 -12.66
C ILE A 101 7.05 4.30 -12.75
N LYS A 102 8.29 3.85 -12.89
CA LYS A 102 8.62 2.42 -12.78
C LYS A 102 8.43 1.92 -11.35
N CYS A 103 7.59 0.92 -11.16
CA CYS A 103 7.39 0.26 -9.88
C CYS A 103 7.63 -1.24 -10.00
N HIS A 104 8.61 -1.74 -9.25
CA HIS A 104 8.93 -3.16 -9.15
C HIS A 104 8.26 -3.71 -7.89
N LEU A 105 7.30 -4.60 -8.06
CA LEU A 105 6.62 -5.29 -6.97
C LEU A 105 7.02 -6.77 -6.96
N GLN A 106 7.60 -7.22 -5.86
CA GLN A 106 7.88 -8.64 -5.59
C GLN A 106 6.95 -9.19 -4.52
N VAL A 107 6.31 -10.33 -4.80
CA VAL A 107 5.46 -11.03 -3.86
C VAL A 107 5.89 -12.49 -3.78
N GLY A 108 6.33 -12.95 -2.59
CA GLY A 108 6.75 -14.33 -2.38
C GLY A 108 7.94 -14.79 -3.23
N GLY A 109 8.69 -13.88 -3.79
CA GLY A 109 9.84 -14.20 -4.65
C GLY A 109 9.48 -14.64 -6.08
N HIS A 110 8.23 -14.57 -6.48
CA HIS A 110 7.74 -15.11 -7.75
C HIS A 110 7.57 -14.08 -8.88
N GLU A 111 7.76 -12.78 -8.61
CA GLU A 111 7.62 -11.76 -9.67
C GLU A 111 8.92 -11.49 -10.39
N GLN A 112 8.84 -11.32 -11.70
CA GLN A 112 9.93 -10.98 -12.61
C GLN A 112 9.97 -9.47 -12.90
N PRO A 113 11.15 -8.87 -13.06
CA PRO A 113 12.46 -9.52 -12.89
C PRO A 113 12.83 -9.70 -11.42
N LYS A 114 13.51 -10.81 -11.09
CA LYS A 114 14.12 -11.00 -9.76
C LYS A 114 15.28 -10.03 -9.59
N ILE A 115 14.98 -8.83 -9.09
CA ILE A 115 15.99 -7.80 -8.83
C ILE A 115 16.25 -7.81 -7.33
N ASN A 116 17.50 -7.85 -6.91
CA ASN A 116 17.86 -7.62 -5.52
C ASN A 116 18.08 -6.11 -5.26
N ASN A 117 18.14 -5.71 -3.99
CA ASN A 117 18.30 -4.30 -3.60
C ASN A 117 19.50 -3.63 -4.25
N SER A 118 20.65 -4.32 -4.27
CA SER A 118 21.90 -3.78 -4.82
C SER A 118 21.77 -3.53 -6.32
N GLU A 119 21.17 -4.46 -7.04
CA GLU A 119 20.96 -4.33 -8.48
C GLU A 119 19.95 -3.22 -8.80
N PHE A 120 18.87 -3.10 -8.02
CA PHE A 120 17.90 -2.02 -8.15
C PHE A 120 18.57 -0.64 -7.96
N LEU A 121 19.36 -0.49 -6.89
CA LEU A 121 20.08 0.76 -6.61
C LEU A 121 21.08 1.08 -7.70
N LYS A 122 21.86 0.09 -8.18
CA LYS A 122 22.80 0.28 -9.30
C LYS A 122 22.09 0.80 -10.56
N ARG A 123 20.89 0.28 -10.88
CA ARG A 123 20.13 0.73 -12.07
C ARG A 123 19.60 2.16 -11.93
N ILE A 124 19.29 2.60 -10.70
CA ILE A 124 18.81 3.98 -10.45
C ILE A 124 19.97 4.97 -10.47
N PHE A 125 21.11 4.60 -9.87
CA PHE A 125 22.24 5.50 -9.69
C PHE A 125 23.33 5.34 -10.75
N ALA A 126 23.22 4.36 -11.65
CA ALA A 126 24.08 4.29 -12.83
C ALA A 126 23.67 5.39 -13.83
N LYS A 127 24.29 6.55 -13.68
CA LYS A 127 24.30 7.61 -14.69
C LYS A 127 25.52 7.48 -15.57
#